data_ba9f10d1e4ba5463b00531f79b2d0902
#
_entry.id   ba9f10d1e4ba5463b00531f79b2d0902
#
_cell.length_a   1.000
_cell.length_b   1.000
_cell.length_c   1.000
_cell.angle_alpha   90.00
_cell.angle_beta   90.00
_cell.angle_gamma   90.00
#
_symmetry.space_group_name_H-M   'P 1'
#
loop_
_entity.id
_entity.type
_entity.pdbx_description
1 polymer ?
#
loop_
_entity_poly.entity_id
_entity_poly.type
_entity_poly.pdbx_seq_one_letter_code
_entity_poly.pdbx_strand_id
1 'polypeptide(L)'
;HRSFSFQEFSQRYADPTKDLDFELREARLQDPKNRQNSIALDMSDEYEGGLQDRWYQWQERVINESKLAYNWAIDNGIAKEQARAVLPEGNTVSRMYVNGTLRSWIHYIELRGANGTQLEHIEIAKEVAKVIHEIFPLTLQNETV
;
A
#
# COMPACT_ATOMS: atom_id res chain seq x y z
N HIS A 1 -8.97 -5.02 -12.02
CA HIS A 1 -10.31 -5.60 -11.86
C HIS A 1 -11.24 -5.01 -12.90
N ARG A 2 -11.89 -5.84 -13.71
CA ARG A 2 -12.68 -5.39 -14.89
C ARG A 2 -13.92 -4.55 -14.52
N SER A 3 -14.34 -4.61 -13.26
CA SER A 3 -15.55 -3.94 -12.76
C SER A 3 -15.32 -2.53 -12.23
N PHE A 4 -14.07 -2.04 -12.27
CA PHE A 4 -13.68 -0.73 -11.77
C PHE A 4 -12.94 0.08 -12.81
N SER A 5 -13.05 1.40 -12.71
CA SER A 5 -12.21 2.36 -13.39
C SER A 5 -11.21 2.93 -12.39
N PHE A 6 -9.95 3.05 -12.82
CA PHE A 6 -8.83 3.50 -11.99
C PHE A 6 -8.25 4.77 -12.58
N GLN A 7 -7.93 5.73 -11.70
CA GLN A 7 -7.17 6.92 -12.05
C GLN A 7 -6.10 7.14 -10.98
N GLU A 8 -4.86 6.88 -11.33
CA GLU A 8 -3.72 7.04 -10.42
C GLU A 8 -3.03 8.38 -10.66
N PHE A 9 -2.53 8.97 -9.57
CA PHE A 9 -1.70 10.16 -9.61
C PHE A 9 -0.38 9.84 -10.33
N SER A 10 -0.12 10.54 -11.42
CA SER A 10 0.97 10.17 -12.31
C SER A 10 2.32 10.76 -11.87
N GLN A 11 3.27 9.91 -11.55
CA GLN A 11 4.67 10.26 -11.30
C GLN A 11 5.41 10.81 -12.53
N ARG A 12 4.77 10.84 -13.70
CA ARG A 12 5.33 11.51 -14.90
C ARG A 12 5.17 13.02 -14.84
N TYR A 13 4.16 13.50 -14.10
CA TYR A 13 3.84 14.92 -13.98
C TYR A 13 4.16 15.49 -12.63
N ALA A 14 3.92 14.73 -11.58
CA ALA A 14 4.25 15.09 -10.20
C ALA A 14 5.69 14.76 -9.85
N ASP A 15 6.20 15.42 -8.82
CA ASP A 15 7.48 15.08 -8.18
C ASP A 15 7.20 14.29 -6.90
N PRO A 16 7.42 12.96 -6.89
CA PRO A 16 7.09 12.14 -5.73
C PRO A 16 7.87 12.53 -4.47
N THR A 17 9.03 13.17 -4.63
CA THR A 17 9.87 13.60 -3.49
C THR A 17 9.36 14.89 -2.82
N LYS A 18 8.44 15.63 -3.49
CA LYS A 18 7.87 16.89 -3.02
C LYS A 18 6.35 16.86 -2.88
N ASP A 19 5.67 16.22 -3.84
CA ASP A 19 4.21 16.21 -3.93
C ASP A 19 3.59 15.00 -3.22
N LEU A 20 4.35 13.92 -3.08
CA LEU A 20 4.04 12.70 -2.35
C LEU A 20 5.17 12.44 -1.35
N ASP A 21 4.96 11.54 -0.43
CA ASP A 21 5.98 11.17 0.54
C ASP A 21 6.33 9.69 0.41
N PHE A 22 7.19 9.21 1.30
CA PHE A 22 7.55 7.81 1.42
C PHE A 22 7.04 7.28 2.74
N GLU A 23 6.57 6.05 2.73
CA GLU A 23 6.04 5.37 3.91
C GLU A 23 6.91 4.17 4.26
N LEU A 24 7.27 4.07 5.54
CA LEU A 24 7.95 2.90 6.07
C LEU A 24 6.94 1.79 6.31
N ARG A 25 7.27 0.58 5.88
CA ARG A 25 6.43 -0.61 6.06
C ARG A 25 6.88 -1.38 7.27
N GLU A 26 5.91 -1.85 8.05
CA GLU A 26 6.18 -2.75 9.18
C GLU A 26 6.84 -4.05 8.73
N ALA A 27 7.71 -4.59 9.58
CA ALA A 27 8.22 -5.94 9.39
C ALA A 27 7.15 -6.95 9.76
N ARG A 28 7.01 -7.98 8.95
CA ARG A 28 6.15 -9.13 9.21
C ARG A 28 6.87 -10.40 8.78
N LEU A 29 6.70 -11.47 9.54
CA LEU A 29 7.30 -12.77 9.21
C LEU A 29 6.51 -13.44 8.09
N GLN A 30 7.20 -14.21 7.28
CA GLN A 30 6.56 -15.05 6.27
C GLN A 30 5.79 -16.19 6.94
N ASP A 31 4.51 -16.34 6.61
CA ASP A 31 3.74 -17.50 7.04
C ASP A 31 4.29 -18.79 6.35
N PRO A 32 4.75 -19.79 7.11
CA PRO A 32 5.33 -20.99 6.54
C PRO A 32 4.31 -21.89 5.83
N LYS A 33 3.02 -21.73 6.13
CA LYS A 33 1.93 -22.54 5.56
C LYS A 33 1.25 -21.86 4.39
N ASN A 34 1.16 -20.53 4.41
CA ASN A 34 0.50 -19.74 3.37
C ASN A 34 1.42 -18.64 2.87
N ARG A 35 1.96 -18.79 1.65
CA ARG A 35 2.87 -17.82 1.03
C ARG A 35 2.24 -16.44 0.78
N GLN A 36 0.93 -16.33 0.77
CA GLN A 36 0.21 -15.06 0.57
C GLN A 36 -0.08 -14.33 1.89
N ASN A 37 0.23 -14.96 3.01
CA ASN A 37 -0.03 -14.42 4.34
C ASN A 37 1.27 -13.99 5.01
N SER A 38 1.15 -13.08 5.96
CA SER A 38 2.23 -12.63 6.82
C SER A 38 1.79 -12.67 8.28
N ILE A 39 2.75 -12.83 9.18
CA ILE A 39 2.54 -12.92 10.62
C ILE A 39 3.13 -11.65 11.23
N ALA A 40 2.34 -10.94 12.05
CA ALA A 40 2.82 -9.79 12.80
C ALA A 40 3.95 -10.21 13.76
N LEU A 41 4.89 -9.29 13.98
CA LEU A 41 5.95 -9.49 14.97
C LEU A 41 5.37 -9.40 16.37
N ASP A 42 5.92 -10.20 17.28
CA ASP A 42 5.71 -10.02 18.72
C ASP A 42 6.65 -8.92 19.24
N MET A 43 6.13 -7.72 19.36
CA MET A 43 6.89 -6.57 19.82
C MET A 43 7.33 -6.66 21.29
N SER A 44 6.86 -7.62 22.05
CA SER A 44 7.33 -7.93 23.40
C SER A 44 8.60 -8.81 23.40
N ASP A 45 8.89 -9.48 22.29
CA ASP A 45 10.11 -10.23 22.08
C ASP A 45 11.25 -9.31 21.63
N GLU A 46 12.38 -9.31 22.35
CA GLU A 46 13.51 -8.41 22.08
C GLU A 46 14.11 -8.63 20.66
N TYR A 47 14.16 -9.87 20.19
CA TYR A 47 14.70 -10.18 18.87
C TYR A 47 13.78 -9.66 17.75
N GLU A 48 12.48 -9.89 17.88
CA GLU A 48 11.49 -9.45 16.88
C GLU A 48 11.33 -7.92 16.86
N GLY A 49 11.36 -7.26 18.04
CA GLY A 49 11.45 -5.80 18.14
C GLY A 49 12.70 -5.25 17.46
N GLY A 50 13.86 -5.90 17.65
CA GLY A 50 15.10 -5.53 16.96
C GLY A 50 15.07 -5.80 15.45
N LEU A 51 14.24 -6.70 14.95
CA LEU A 51 13.99 -6.88 13.51
C LEU A 51 13.23 -5.70 12.93
N GLN A 52 12.19 -5.21 13.63
CA GLN A 52 11.40 -4.05 13.21
C GLN A 52 12.30 -2.81 13.03
N ASP A 53 13.14 -2.51 14.03
CA ASP A 53 14.04 -1.36 13.99
C ASP A 53 15.04 -1.45 12.82
N ARG A 54 15.65 -2.61 12.64
CA ARG A 54 16.59 -2.84 11.52
C ARG A 54 15.89 -2.73 10.16
N TRP A 55 14.63 -3.20 10.06
CA TRP A 55 13.85 -3.10 8.85
C TRP A 55 13.55 -1.65 8.48
N TYR A 56 13.19 -0.82 9.45
CA TYR A 56 13.00 0.62 9.25
C TYR A 56 14.27 1.30 8.77
N GLN A 57 15.42 1.04 9.43
CA GLN A 57 16.72 1.59 9.03
C GLN A 57 17.11 1.22 7.59
N TRP A 58 16.82 0.00 7.15
CA TRP A 58 17.07 -0.40 5.77
C TRP A 58 16.19 0.34 4.77
N GLN A 59 14.92 0.50 5.06
CA GLN A 59 14.00 1.25 4.23
C GLN A 59 14.41 2.73 4.13
N GLU A 60 14.75 3.35 5.27
CA GLU A 60 15.25 4.74 5.29
C GLU A 60 16.48 4.94 4.41
N ARG A 61 17.45 4.02 4.45
CA ARG A 61 18.60 4.06 3.57
C ARG A 61 18.23 4.01 2.10
N VAL A 62 17.36 3.06 1.72
CA VAL A 62 16.86 2.93 0.33
C VAL A 62 16.15 4.20 -0.10
N ILE A 63 15.26 4.74 0.72
CA ILE A 63 14.51 5.97 0.44
C ILE A 63 15.47 7.16 0.26
N ASN A 64 16.45 7.34 1.14
CA ASN A 64 17.39 8.44 1.07
C ASN A 64 18.26 8.37 -0.19
N GLU A 65 18.82 7.21 -0.53
CA GLU A 65 19.59 7.01 -1.76
C GLU A 65 18.71 7.25 -3.01
N SER A 66 17.47 6.79 -2.98
CA SER A 66 16.52 7.00 -4.08
C SER A 66 16.20 8.49 -4.28
N LYS A 67 15.98 9.24 -3.18
CA LYS A 67 15.78 10.70 -3.23
C LYS A 67 16.98 11.42 -3.83
N LEU A 68 18.19 11.04 -3.42
CA LEU A 68 19.44 11.61 -3.97
C LEU A 68 19.56 11.32 -5.47
N ALA A 69 19.35 10.08 -5.88
CA ALA A 69 19.43 9.68 -7.28
C ALA A 69 18.36 10.37 -8.16
N TYR A 70 17.12 10.46 -7.64
CA TYR A 70 16.03 11.13 -8.33
C TYR A 70 16.30 12.62 -8.53
N ASN A 71 16.70 13.33 -7.46
CA ASN A 71 17.01 14.75 -7.52
C ASN A 71 18.19 15.02 -8.46
N TRP A 72 19.23 14.21 -8.39
CA TRP A 72 20.36 14.30 -9.31
C TRP A 72 19.90 14.16 -10.78
N ALA A 73 19.01 13.19 -11.05
CA ALA A 73 18.48 12.98 -12.40
C ALA A 73 17.70 14.22 -12.90
N ILE A 74 16.85 14.80 -12.07
CA ILE A 74 16.08 16.00 -12.38
C ILE A 74 17.00 17.20 -12.64
N ASP A 75 17.98 17.43 -11.77
CA ASP A 75 18.94 18.53 -11.86
C ASP A 75 19.82 18.44 -13.13
N ASN A 76 20.01 17.24 -13.65
CA ASN A 76 20.74 16.98 -14.91
C ASN A 76 19.82 16.88 -16.14
N GLY A 77 18.55 17.27 -16.02
CA GLY A 77 17.62 17.34 -17.13
C GLY A 77 17.05 16.00 -17.60
N ILE A 78 17.21 14.94 -16.82
CA ILE A 78 16.56 13.65 -17.14
C ILE A 78 15.05 13.79 -16.94
N ALA A 79 14.28 13.34 -17.91
CA ALA A 79 12.83 13.43 -17.86
C ALA A 79 12.26 12.66 -16.65
N LYS A 80 11.24 13.22 -15.99
CA LYS A 80 10.57 12.60 -14.82
C LYS A 80 10.13 11.15 -15.06
N GLU A 81 9.70 10.84 -16.28
CA GLU A 81 9.30 9.49 -16.66
C GLU A 81 10.45 8.46 -16.60
N GLN A 82 11.69 8.91 -16.70
CA GLN A 82 12.88 8.08 -16.54
C GLN A 82 13.44 8.17 -15.13
N ALA A 83 13.50 9.38 -14.55
CA ALA A 83 14.02 9.61 -13.21
C ALA A 83 13.29 8.76 -12.15
N ARG A 84 11.98 8.57 -12.28
CA ARG A 84 11.19 7.72 -11.36
C ARG A 84 11.63 6.25 -11.28
N ALA A 85 12.43 5.78 -12.22
CA ALA A 85 12.92 4.39 -12.21
C ALA A 85 13.75 4.03 -10.97
N VAL A 86 14.31 5.04 -10.27
CA VAL A 86 15.08 4.82 -9.04
C VAL A 86 14.23 4.85 -7.76
N LEU A 87 12.93 5.16 -7.86
CA LEU A 87 12.05 5.23 -6.69
C LEU A 87 11.65 3.84 -6.20
N PRO A 88 11.68 3.57 -4.87
CA PRO A 88 11.25 2.30 -4.33
C PRO A 88 9.72 2.20 -4.38
N GLU A 89 9.19 1.36 -5.28
CA GLU A 89 7.75 1.22 -5.48
C GLU A 89 6.99 0.87 -4.18
N GLY A 90 7.56 0.01 -3.35
CA GLY A 90 6.93 -0.44 -2.10
C GLY A 90 6.83 0.64 -1.01
N ASN A 91 7.61 1.72 -1.10
CA ASN A 91 7.64 2.79 -0.10
C ASN A 91 7.13 4.12 -0.65
N THR A 92 7.05 4.29 -1.99
CA THR A 92 6.58 5.54 -2.59
C THR A 92 5.06 5.63 -2.47
N VAL A 93 4.58 6.67 -1.79
CA VAL A 93 3.15 6.93 -1.66
C VAL A 93 2.58 7.30 -3.03
N SER A 94 1.43 6.75 -3.38
CA SER A 94 0.63 7.12 -4.54
C SER A 94 -0.80 7.40 -4.12
N ARG A 95 -1.55 8.09 -4.96
CA ARG A 95 -2.97 8.34 -4.75
C ARG A 95 -3.75 7.80 -5.93
N MET A 96 -4.73 6.97 -5.64
CA MET A 96 -5.58 6.37 -6.67
C MET A 96 -7.05 6.68 -6.39
N TYR A 97 -7.76 7.12 -7.43
CA TYR A 97 -9.21 7.17 -7.42
C TYR A 97 -9.75 5.90 -8.07
N VAL A 98 -10.70 5.28 -7.41
CA VAL A 98 -11.33 4.05 -7.90
C VAL A 98 -12.82 4.26 -7.95
N ASN A 99 -13.41 4.06 -9.13
CA ASN A 99 -14.85 4.17 -9.35
C ASN A 99 -15.42 2.80 -9.74
N GLY A 100 -16.55 2.45 -9.14
CA GLY A 100 -17.24 1.20 -9.43
C GLY A 100 -18.70 1.26 -8.99
N THR A 101 -19.52 0.32 -9.49
CA THR A 101 -20.89 0.16 -9.03
C THR A 101 -20.92 -0.36 -7.59
N LEU A 102 -22.04 -0.14 -6.87
CA LEU A 102 -22.22 -0.69 -5.53
C LEU A 102 -22.03 -2.23 -5.52
N ARG A 103 -22.56 -2.94 -6.53
CA ARG A 103 -22.35 -4.38 -6.69
C ARG A 103 -20.86 -4.75 -6.79
N SER A 104 -20.07 -3.97 -7.53
CA SER A 104 -18.63 -4.21 -7.68
C SER A 104 -17.90 -4.04 -6.34
N TRP A 105 -18.29 -3.04 -5.55
CA TRP A 105 -17.73 -2.80 -4.24
C TRP A 105 -18.10 -3.88 -3.22
N ILE A 106 -19.36 -4.36 -3.21
CA ILE A 106 -19.77 -5.49 -2.36
C ILE A 106 -18.92 -6.73 -2.70
N HIS A 107 -18.80 -7.06 -3.98
CA HIS A 107 -17.98 -8.20 -4.40
C HIS A 107 -16.48 -8.03 -4.05
N TYR A 108 -15.97 -6.81 -4.13
CA TYR A 108 -14.59 -6.50 -3.70
C TYR A 108 -14.41 -6.76 -2.20
N ILE A 109 -15.35 -6.32 -1.36
CA ILE A 109 -15.31 -6.52 0.09
C ILE A 109 -15.33 -8.01 0.42
N GLU A 110 -16.24 -8.77 -0.17
CA GLU A 110 -16.34 -10.23 0.02
C GLU A 110 -15.02 -10.93 -0.36
N LEU A 111 -14.45 -10.56 -1.50
CA LEU A 111 -13.24 -11.19 -2.03
C LEU A 111 -11.97 -10.79 -1.25
N ARG A 112 -11.86 -9.54 -0.85
CA ARG A 112 -10.62 -8.97 -0.26
C ARG A 112 -10.65 -8.85 1.25
N GLY A 113 -11.83 -8.89 1.87
CA GLY A 113 -11.99 -9.03 3.32
C GLY A 113 -11.74 -10.45 3.83
N ALA A 114 -11.66 -11.44 2.93
CA ALA A 114 -11.46 -12.84 3.30
C ALA A 114 -10.01 -13.15 3.70
N ASN A 115 -9.84 -14.20 4.51
CA ASN A 115 -8.54 -14.71 4.94
C ASN A 115 -7.67 -15.13 3.73
N GLY A 116 -6.35 -14.87 3.83
CA GLY A 116 -5.38 -15.16 2.76
C GLY A 116 -5.16 -13.99 1.78
N THR A 117 -5.77 -12.85 2.03
CA THR A 117 -5.49 -11.59 1.33
C THR A 117 -4.37 -10.83 2.08
N GLN A 118 -3.58 -10.05 1.36
CA GLN A 118 -2.59 -9.15 1.95
C GLN A 118 -3.27 -8.18 2.96
N LEU A 119 -2.63 -7.96 4.11
CA LEU A 119 -3.22 -7.22 5.23
C LEU A 119 -3.72 -5.84 4.84
N GLU A 120 -2.92 -5.06 4.12
CA GLU A 120 -3.28 -3.71 3.66
C GLU A 120 -4.54 -3.73 2.77
N HIS A 121 -4.72 -4.78 1.99
CA HIS A 121 -5.91 -4.96 1.16
C HIS A 121 -7.15 -5.31 1.99
N ILE A 122 -6.97 -6.08 3.06
CA ILE A 122 -8.04 -6.38 4.03
C ILE A 122 -8.49 -5.09 4.73
N GLU A 123 -7.54 -4.26 5.15
CA GLU A 123 -7.83 -2.98 5.80
C GLU A 123 -8.63 -2.05 4.89
N ILE A 124 -8.22 -1.90 3.63
CA ILE A 124 -8.98 -1.12 2.64
C ILE A 124 -10.39 -1.70 2.45
N ALA A 125 -10.53 -3.03 2.34
CA ALA A 125 -11.83 -3.65 2.18
C ALA A 125 -12.75 -3.40 3.38
N LYS A 126 -12.21 -3.43 4.60
CA LYS A 126 -12.95 -3.10 5.82
C LYS A 126 -13.37 -1.64 5.89
N GLU A 127 -12.49 -0.71 5.54
CA GLU A 127 -12.84 0.72 5.51
C GLU A 127 -13.92 1.03 4.47
N VAL A 128 -13.83 0.42 3.28
CA VAL A 128 -14.89 0.52 2.26
C VAL A 128 -16.20 -0.07 2.75
N ALA A 129 -16.15 -1.21 3.47
CA ALA A 129 -17.34 -1.83 4.04
C ALA A 129 -18.06 -0.92 5.03
N LYS A 130 -17.31 -0.23 5.91
CA LYS A 130 -17.87 0.75 6.87
C LYS A 130 -18.63 1.87 6.14
N VAL A 131 -18.01 2.49 5.15
CA VAL A 131 -18.63 3.57 4.36
C VAL A 131 -19.90 3.10 3.64
N ILE A 132 -19.85 1.91 3.05
CA ILE A 132 -21.03 1.36 2.36
C ILE A 132 -22.15 1.03 3.35
N HIS A 133 -21.82 0.48 4.51
CA HIS A 133 -22.82 0.15 5.54
C HIS A 133 -23.50 1.39 6.10
N GLU A 134 -22.79 2.50 6.29
CA GLU A 134 -23.39 3.77 6.73
C GLU A 134 -24.44 4.30 5.76
N ILE A 135 -24.22 4.14 4.46
CA ILE A 135 -25.11 4.67 3.41
C ILE A 135 -26.20 3.65 3.04
N PHE A 136 -25.84 2.37 3.03
CA PHE A 136 -26.67 1.26 2.61
C PHE A 136 -26.65 0.10 3.62
N PRO A 137 -27.25 0.25 4.80
CA PRO A 137 -27.10 -0.69 5.94
C PRO A 137 -27.57 -2.12 5.68
N LEU A 138 -28.37 -2.36 4.63
CA LEU A 138 -28.90 -3.69 4.29
C LEU A 138 -28.07 -4.44 3.25
N THR A 139 -26.96 -3.89 2.77
CA THR A 139 -26.18 -4.46 1.66
C THR A 139 -25.11 -5.44 2.09
N LEU A 140 -24.68 -5.43 3.36
CA LEU A 140 -23.66 -6.31 3.90
C LEU A 140 -24.26 -7.11 5.07
N GLN A 141 -24.20 -8.42 5.01
CA GLN A 141 -24.52 -9.26 6.17
C GLN A 141 -23.38 -9.16 7.19
N ASN A 142 -23.71 -9.11 8.49
CA ASN A 142 -22.81 -8.80 9.60
C ASN A 142 -21.61 -9.76 9.79
N GLU A 143 -21.43 -10.77 8.95
CA GLU A 143 -20.35 -11.77 9.10
C GLU A 143 -19.08 -11.43 8.33
N THR A 144 -19.03 -10.33 7.58
CA THR A 144 -17.90 -9.99 6.70
C THR A 144 -17.12 -8.75 7.14
N VAL A 145 -17.43 -8.22 8.33
CA VAL A 145 -16.76 -7.00 8.84
C VAL A 145 -16.04 -7.28 10.16
#